data_4a6530a54c681421697f1c529a0aee3d
#
_entry.id   4a6530a54c681421697f1c529a0aee3d
#
_cell.length_a   1.000
_cell.length_b   1.000
_cell.length_c   1.000
_cell.angle_alpha   90.00
_cell.angle_beta   90.00
_cell.angle_gamma   90.00
#
_symmetry.space_group_name_H-M   'P 1'
#
loop_
_entity.id
_entity.type
_entity.pdbx_description
1 polymer ?
#
loop_
_entity_poly.entity_id
_entity_poly.type
_entity_poly.pdbx_seq_one_letter_code
_entity_poly.pdbx_strand_id
1 'polypeptide(L)'
;MRTHGWAGRPPTDDAEARSRILAAARARLAEAGSTSTSEVAELLGVTRQTVYRYYRSTEDLLNAAAMDAVGELMSDLIEHVRRHLAETGGDAADGVVEVVAFVFEHLRDDPALNHLIAPGRISSTLAGLTAPSSIALGRSLLAGFPIDWEAAGLEAELQRELVEHLLRTLQSLVLDPGDPGRSGDDLRAYLQRWVAPAVRARVGSRVLLG
;
A
#
# COMPACT_ATOMS: atom_id res chain seq x y z
N MET A 1 2.99 41.02 10.39
CA MET A 1 2.55 40.82 8.99
C MET A 1 1.62 39.64 9.00
N ARG A 2 0.31 39.77 8.70
CA ARG A 2 -0.61 38.64 8.64
C ARG A 2 -0.23 37.84 7.39
N THR A 3 0.45 36.72 7.55
CA THR A 3 0.62 35.75 6.50
C THR A 3 -0.78 35.26 6.11
N HIS A 4 -1.18 35.51 4.88
CA HIS A 4 -2.43 34.95 4.37
C HIS A 4 -2.34 33.43 4.47
N GLY A 5 -3.32 32.79 5.11
CA GLY A 5 -3.36 31.35 5.26
C GLY A 5 -3.12 30.63 3.91
N TRP A 6 -2.73 29.36 3.96
CA TRP A 6 -2.36 28.56 2.79
C TRP A 6 -1.09 29.05 2.08
N ALA A 7 -0.13 29.60 2.85
CA ALA A 7 1.10 30.19 2.31
C ALA A 7 0.83 31.25 1.21
N GLY A 8 -0.28 32.00 1.33
CA GLY A 8 -0.66 33.04 0.37
C GLY A 8 -1.39 32.55 -0.89
N ARG A 9 -1.66 31.26 -1.01
CA ARG A 9 -2.39 30.64 -2.12
C ARG A 9 -3.60 29.87 -1.59
N PRO A 10 -4.76 30.49 -1.42
CA PRO A 10 -5.96 29.78 -0.97
C PRO A 10 -6.33 28.67 -1.97
N PRO A 11 -6.82 27.51 -1.49
CA PRO A 11 -7.28 26.45 -2.38
C PRO A 11 -8.49 26.91 -3.19
N THR A 12 -8.62 26.40 -4.40
CA THR A 12 -9.71 26.74 -5.33
C THR A 12 -11.03 26.09 -4.92
N ASP A 13 -10.94 24.92 -4.25
CA ASP A 13 -12.07 24.15 -3.79
C ASP A 13 -11.73 23.30 -2.56
N ASP A 14 -12.73 22.56 -2.06
CA ASP A 14 -12.56 21.68 -0.91
C ASP A 14 -11.69 20.44 -1.21
N ALA A 15 -11.61 19.97 -2.46
CA ALA A 15 -10.77 18.85 -2.86
C ALA A 15 -9.29 19.26 -2.80
N GLU A 16 -8.94 20.42 -3.35
CA GLU A 16 -7.59 20.97 -3.24
C GLU A 16 -7.21 21.26 -1.79
N ALA A 17 -8.15 21.79 -0.99
CA ALA A 17 -7.91 22.01 0.43
C ALA A 17 -7.58 20.71 1.17
N ARG A 18 -8.34 19.63 0.94
CA ARG A 18 -8.07 18.30 1.52
C ARG A 18 -6.72 17.75 1.08
N SER A 19 -6.42 17.81 -0.21
CA SER A 19 -5.13 17.35 -0.75
C SER A 19 -3.94 18.07 -0.10
N ARG A 20 -4.01 19.39 0.04
CA ARG A 20 -2.94 20.17 0.70
C ARG A 20 -2.80 19.85 2.19
N ILE A 21 -3.90 19.60 2.90
CA ILE A 21 -3.87 19.20 4.31
C ILE A 21 -3.21 17.81 4.44
N LEU A 22 -3.57 16.85 3.58
CA LEU A 22 -2.97 15.52 3.57
C LEU A 22 -1.47 15.56 3.22
N ALA A 23 -1.10 16.32 2.21
CA ALA A 23 0.31 16.50 1.84
C ALA A 23 1.13 17.10 3.00
N ALA A 24 0.59 18.10 3.71
CA ALA A 24 1.23 18.68 4.89
C ALA A 24 1.33 17.68 6.04
N ALA A 25 0.30 16.87 6.28
CA ALA A 25 0.32 15.83 7.31
C ALA A 25 1.37 14.75 6.98
N ARG A 26 1.45 14.29 5.74
CA ARG A 26 2.46 13.31 5.28
C ARG A 26 3.87 13.86 5.38
N ALA A 27 4.10 15.12 4.99
CA ALA A 27 5.40 15.77 5.14
C ALA A 27 5.85 15.81 6.61
N ARG A 28 4.94 16.14 7.55
CA ARG A 28 5.25 16.13 8.99
C ARG A 28 5.49 14.73 9.53
N LEU A 29 4.73 13.73 9.06
CA LEU A 29 4.97 12.32 9.42
C LEU A 29 6.34 11.86 8.95
N ALA A 30 6.74 12.19 7.73
CA ALA A 30 8.05 11.85 7.18
C ALA A 30 9.20 12.53 7.95
N GLU A 31 9.02 13.78 8.39
CA GLU A 31 10.05 14.55 9.10
C GLU A 31 10.18 14.16 10.58
N ALA A 32 9.05 13.99 11.28
CA ALA A 32 8.99 13.88 12.74
C ALA A 32 8.40 12.56 13.26
N GLY A 33 7.95 11.66 12.38
CA GLY A 33 7.29 10.39 12.75
C GLY A 33 5.89 10.55 13.34
N SER A 34 5.44 11.76 13.60
CA SER A 34 4.12 12.06 14.16
C SER A 34 3.65 13.44 13.72
N THR A 35 2.34 13.67 13.78
CA THR A 35 1.77 15.00 13.55
C THR A 35 0.41 15.16 14.24
N SER A 36 -0.06 16.39 14.32
CA SER A 36 -1.36 16.78 14.85
C SER A 36 -2.06 17.78 13.92
N THR A 37 -3.39 17.92 14.07
CA THR A 37 -4.15 18.95 13.36
C THR A 37 -3.61 20.36 13.60
N SER A 38 -3.01 20.61 14.77
CA SER A 38 -2.41 21.91 15.11
C SER A 38 -1.12 22.18 14.35
N GLU A 39 -0.23 21.21 14.27
CA GLU A 39 1.05 21.32 13.54
C GLU A 39 0.83 21.44 12.03
N VAL A 40 -0.15 20.69 11.50
CA VAL A 40 -0.55 20.83 10.10
C VAL A 40 -1.14 22.22 9.81
N ALA A 41 -1.96 22.76 10.73
CA ALA A 41 -2.49 24.12 10.59
C ALA A 41 -1.38 25.18 10.61
N GLU A 42 -0.38 25.02 11.48
CA GLU A 42 0.79 25.88 11.57
C GLU A 42 1.60 25.83 10.26
N LEU A 43 1.91 24.64 9.74
CA LEU A 43 2.65 24.44 8.50
C LEU A 43 1.95 25.11 7.32
N LEU A 44 0.63 25.03 7.23
CA LEU A 44 -0.17 25.65 6.18
C LEU A 44 -0.46 27.14 6.41
N GLY A 45 -0.11 27.70 7.58
CA GLY A 45 -0.41 29.06 7.96
C GLY A 45 -1.90 29.34 8.11
N VAL A 46 -2.71 28.32 8.44
CA VAL A 46 -4.16 28.42 8.64
C VAL A 46 -4.52 28.27 10.12
N THR A 47 -5.79 28.50 10.46
CA THR A 47 -6.27 28.22 11.82
C THR A 47 -6.52 26.73 12.02
N ARG A 48 -6.37 26.24 13.25
CA ARG A 48 -6.74 24.88 13.64
C ARG A 48 -8.20 24.58 13.27
N GLN A 49 -9.09 25.55 13.41
CA GLN A 49 -10.50 25.42 13.03
C GLN A 49 -10.67 25.14 11.52
N THR A 50 -9.79 25.70 10.69
CA THR A 50 -9.78 25.42 9.24
C THR A 50 -9.48 23.95 8.98
N VAL A 51 -8.51 23.34 9.65
CA VAL A 51 -8.20 21.92 9.50
C VAL A 51 -9.32 21.06 10.07
N TYR A 52 -9.90 21.42 11.24
CA TYR A 52 -11.02 20.69 11.84
C TYR A 52 -12.28 20.66 10.98
N ARG A 53 -12.49 21.62 10.11
CA ARG A 53 -13.59 21.60 9.15
C ARG A 53 -13.50 20.42 8.19
N TYR A 54 -12.29 19.97 7.86
CA TYR A 54 -12.02 18.87 6.95
C TYR A 54 -11.80 17.54 7.68
N TYR A 55 -11.13 17.56 8.83
CA TYR A 55 -10.77 16.39 9.63
C TYR A 55 -11.08 16.67 11.11
N ARG A 56 -12.04 15.94 11.66
CA ARG A 56 -12.63 16.23 12.98
C ARG A 56 -11.68 15.94 14.16
N SER A 57 -10.64 15.14 13.91
CA SER A 57 -9.64 14.78 14.91
C SER A 57 -8.27 14.59 14.25
N THR A 58 -7.21 14.54 15.06
CA THR A 58 -5.91 14.10 14.59
C THR A 58 -5.95 12.67 14.05
N GLU A 59 -6.74 11.80 14.66
CA GLU A 59 -6.91 10.43 14.19
C GLU A 59 -7.57 10.35 12.82
N ASP A 60 -8.65 11.12 12.57
CA ASP A 60 -9.26 11.22 11.25
C ASP A 60 -8.26 11.70 10.20
N LEU A 61 -7.43 12.70 10.56
CA LEU A 61 -6.40 13.23 9.67
C LEU A 61 -5.34 12.16 9.35
N LEU A 62 -4.85 11.43 10.35
CA LEU A 62 -3.82 10.40 10.16
C LEU A 62 -4.37 9.21 9.36
N ASN A 63 -5.61 8.79 9.63
CA ASN A 63 -6.26 7.74 8.85
C ASN A 63 -6.43 8.17 7.37
N ALA A 64 -6.84 9.41 7.13
CA ALA A 64 -6.98 9.93 5.77
C ALA A 64 -5.62 10.05 5.05
N ALA A 65 -4.57 10.47 5.76
CA ALA A 65 -3.20 10.53 5.22
C ALA A 65 -2.69 9.12 4.88
N ALA A 66 -2.98 8.13 5.71
CA ALA A 66 -2.62 6.74 5.45
C ALA A 66 -3.37 6.17 4.23
N MET A 67 -4.66 6.47 4.10
CA MET A 67 -5.44 6.02 2.92
C MET A 67 -5.00 6.69 1.62
N ASP A 68 -4.59 7.96 1.68
CA ASP A 68 -3.98 8.67 0.56
C ASP A 68 -2.66 8.00 0.14
N ALA A 69 -1.80 7.67 1.11
CA ALA A 69 -0.56 6.93 0.87
C ALA A 69 -0.81 5.51 0.30
N VAL A 70 -1.89 4.82 0.72
CA VAL A 70 -2.29 3.54 0.11
C VAL A 70 -2.63 3.72 -1.37
N GLY A 71 -3.34 4.79 -1.73
CA GLY A 71 -3.67 5.08 -3.13
C GLY A 71 -2.42 5.26 -4.01
N GLU A 72 -1.42 6.00 -3.53
CA GLU A 72 -0.13 6.16 -4.20
C GLU A 72 0.62 4.82 -4.28
N LEU A 73 0.73 4.11 -3.16
CA LEU A 73 1.38 2.79 -3.11
C LEU A 73 0.81 1.83 -4.16
N MET A 74 -0.53 1.81 -4.35
CA MET A 74 -1.15 0.94 -5.35
C MET A 74 -0.79 1.34 -6.78
N SER A 75 -0.68 2.64 -7.06
CA SER A 75 -0.26 3.14 -8.36
C SER A 75 1.22 2.82 -8.64
N ASP A 76 2.07 3.04 -7.66
CA ASP A 76 3.51 2.78 -7.73
C ASP A 76 3.80 1.28 -7.85
N LEU A 77 3.00 0.44 -7.18
CA LEU A 77 3.08 -1.02 -7.27
C LEU A 77 2.89 -1.53 -8.69
N ILE A 78 1.86 -1.04 -9.40
CA ILE A 78 1.59 -1.45 -10.79
C ILE A 78 2.77 -1.09 -11.68
N GLU A 79 3.29 0.12 -11.54
CA GLU A 79 4.43 0.58 -12.34
C GLU A 79 5.73 -0.16 -11.98
N HIS A 80 5.95 -0.43 -10.69
CA HIS A 80 7.09 -1.20 -10.21
C HIS A 80 7.09 -2.62 -10.79
N VAL A 81 5.99 -3.35 -10.68
CA VAL A 81 5.86 -4.72 -11.22
C VAL A 81 6.03 -4.73 -12.73
N ARG A 82 5.42 -3.78 -13.44
CA ARG A 82 5.56 -3.66 -14.90
C ARG A 82 7.03 -3.49 -15.30
N ARG A 83 7.74 -2.56 -14.67
CA ARG A 83 9.15 -2.29 -14.93
C ARG A 83 10.02 -3.51 -14.59
N HIS A 84 9.82 -4.12 -13.42
CA HIS A 84 10.57 -5.29 -12.99
C HIS A 84 10.45 -6.46 -13.99
N LEU A 85 9.23 -6.78 -14.43
CA LEU A 85 9.00 -7.85 -15.40
C LEU A 85 9.62 -7.52 -16.78
N ALA A 86 9.58 -6.25 -17.20
CA ALA A 86 10.18 -5.83 -18.46
C ALA A 86 11.72 -5.92 -18.42
N GLU A 87 12.34 -5.59 -17.30
CA GLU A 87 13.80 -5.61 -17.12
C GLU A 87 14.36 -7.02 -16.96
N THR A 88 13.64 -7.89 -16.24
CA THR A 88 14.12 -9.23 -15.90
C THR A 88 13.65 -10.32 -16.86
N GLY A 89 12.60 -10.07 -17.66
CA GLY A 89 11.92 -11.10 -18.42
C GLY A 89 11.21 -12.12 -17.52
N GLY A 90 10.84 -11.70 -16.29
CA GLY A 90 10.24 -12.55 -15.27
C GLY A 90 8.83 -13.04 -15.64
N ASP A 91 8.40 -14.10 -14.95
CA ASP A 91 7.08 -14.71 -15.13
C ASP A 91 6.04 -14.15 -14.13
N ALA A 92 4.82 -14.71 -14.17
CA ALA A 92 3.74 -14.33 -13.26
C ALA A 92 4.12 -14.52 -11.77
N ALA A 93 4.93 -15.54 -11.46
CA ALA A 93 5.37 -15.80 -10.10
C ALA A 93 6.39 -14.76 -9.63
N ASP A 94 7.26 -14.27 -10.52
CA ASP A 94 8.19 -13.17 -10.21
C ASP A 94 7.41 -11.88 -9.92
N GLY A 95 6.38 -11.58 -10.71
CA GLY A 95 5.47 -10.46 -10.44
C GLY A 95 4.79 -10.57 -9.08
N VAL A 96 4.31 -11.75 -8.70
CA VAL A 96 3.67 -12.00 -7.40
C VAL A 96 4.66 -11.80 -6.24
N VAL A 97 5.91 -12.23 -6.38
CA VAL A 97 6.97 -12.01 -5.38
C VAL A 97 7.21 -10.52 -5.18
N GLU A 98 7.33 -9.76 -6.27
CA GLU A 98 7.53 -8.30 -6.19
C GLU A 98 6.33 -7.58 -5.57
N VAL A 99 5.09 -8.03 -5.81
CA VAL A 99 3.91 -7.47 -5.15
C VAL A 99 4.04 -7.54 -3.63
N VAL A 100 4.36 -8.72 -3.08
CA VAL A 100 4.45 -8.90 -1.63
C VAL A 100 5.64 -8.14 -1.05
N ALA A 101 6.82 -8.23 -1.70
CA ALA A 101 8.02 -7.55 -1.24
C ALA A 101 7.85 -6.04 -1.24
N PHE A 102 7.38 -5.47 -2.35
CA PHE A 102 7.17 -4.03 -2.49
C PHE A 102 6.18 -3.48 -1.46
N VAL A 103 5.01 -4.11 -1.31
CA VAL A 103 4.01 -3.67 -0.33
C VAL A 103 4.54 -3.77 1.10
N PHE A 104 5.20 -4.87 1.45
CA PHE A 104 5.75 -5.06 2.80
C PHE A 104 6.82 -4.02 3.14
N GLU A 105 7.74 -3.74 2.21
CA GLU A 105 8.81 -2.75 2.40
C GLU A 105 8.21 -1.35 2.58
N HIS A 106 7.26 -0.94 1.73
CA HIS A 106 6.62 0.38 1.83
C HIS A 106 5.76 0.55 3.09
N LEU A 107 5.09 -0.52 3.55
CA LEU A 107 4.35 -0.47 4.83
C LEU A 107 5.26 -0.16 6.02
N ARG A 108 6.53 -0.56 5.97
CA ARG A 108 7.51 -0.30 7.02
C ARG A 108 8.22 1.03 6.89
N ASP A 109 8.48 1.46 5.65
CA ASP A 109 9.34 2.60 5.36
C ASP A 109 8.57 3.91 5.24
N ASP A 110 7.29 3.89 4.84
CA ASP A 110 6.44 5.08 4.79
C ASP A 110 5.77 5.33 6.15
N PRO A 111 6.05 6.45 6.82
CA PRO A 111 5.48 6.77 8.13
C PRO A 111 3.95 6.89 8.14
N ALA A 112 3.31 7.28 7.03
CA ALA A 112 1.86 7.34 6.94
C ALA A 112 1.26 5.93 6.85
N LEU A 113 1.86 5.04 6.06
CA LEU A 113 1.46 3.63 5.97
C LEU A 113 1.75 2.89 7.27
N ASN A 114 2.87 3.18 7.92
CA ASN A 114 3.24 2.58 9.21
C ASN A 114 2.20 2.87 10.30
N HIS A 115 1.48 4.00 10.20
CA HIS A 115 0.36 4.30 11.10
C HIS A 115 -0.73 3.21 11.08
N LEU A 116 -0.95 2.54 9.95
CA LEU A 116 -1.94 1.46 9.83
C LEU A 116 -1.53 0.19 10.60
N ILE A 117 -0.23 -0.07 10.69
CA ILE A 117 0.35 -1.25 11.34
C ILE A 117 0.91 -0.98 12.74
N ALA A 118 0.73 0.24 13.26
CA ALA A 118 1.21 0.62 14.57
C ALA A 118 0.58 -0.23 15.69
N PRO A 119 1.28 -0.44 16.83
CA PRO A 119 0.74 -1.16 17.97
C PRO A 119 -0.63 -0.60 18.42
N GLY A 120 -1.60 -1.49 18.65
CA GLY A 120 -2.99 -1.15 18.98
C GLY A 120 -3.92 -0.93 17.77
N ARG A 121 -3.39 -0.72 16.56
CA ARG A 121 -4.17 -0.58 15.33
C ARG A 121 -4.08 -1.80 14.43
N ILE A 122 -2.97 -2.49 14.46
CA ILE A 122 -2.66 -3.63 13.60
C ILE A 122 -3.79 -4.67 13.59
N SER A 123 -4.38 -4.98 14.73
CA SER A 123 -5.45 -5.98 14.82
C SER A 123 -6.71 -5.58 14.06
N SER A 124 -7.12 -4.31 14.11
CA SER A 124 -8.30 -3.82 13.39
C SER A 124 -8.03 -3.69 11.88
N THR A 125 -6.85 -3.25 11.51
CA THR A 125 -6.43 -3.15 10.11
C THR A 125 -6.36 -4.54 9.47
N LEU A 126 -5.75 -5.51 10.15
CA LEU A 126 -5.59 -6.86 9.63
C LEU A 126 -6.88 -7.69 9.68
N ALA A 127 -7.81 -7.40 10.59
CA ALA A 127 -9.11 -8.10 10.64
C ALA A 127 -9.93 -7.95 9.34
N GLY A 128 -9.75 -6.82 8.62
CA GLY A 128 -10.41 -6.58 7.34
C GLY A 128 -9.57 -6.93 6.10
N LEU A 129 -8.33 -7.40 6.28
CA LEU A 129 -7.40 -7.57 5.15
C LEU A 129 -7.87 -8.62 4.13
N THR A 130 -8.58 -9.66 4.55
CA THR A 130 -9.18 -10.68 3.68
C THR A 130 -10.68 -10.47 3.46
N ALA A 131 -11.22 -9.28 3.77
CA ALA A 131 -12.61 -8.95 3.48
C ALA A 131 -12.87 -8.96 1.96
N PRO A 132 -14.12 -9.20 1.52
CA PRO A 132 -14.46 -9.21 0.09
C PRO A 132 -14.01 -7.96 -0.68
N SER A 133 -14.07 -6.79 -0.04
CA SER A 133 -13.60 -5.51 -0.63
C SER A 133 -12.08 -5.48 -0.85
N SER A 134 -11.30 -6.01 0.08
CA SER A 134 -9.84 -6.09 -0.03
C SER A 134 -9.42 -7.09 -1.11
N ILE A 135 -10.11 -8.23 -1.19
CA ILE A 135 -9.89 -9.22 -2.26
C ILE A 135 -10.26 -8.63 -3.62
N ALA A 136 -11.40 -7.90 -3.72
CA ALA A 136 -11.80 -7.23 -4.95
C ALA A 136 -10.76 -6.20 -5.40
N LEU A 137 -10.21 -5.39 -4.47
CA LEU A 137 -9.14 -4.45 -4.75
C LEU A 137 -7.88 -5.17 -5.26
N GLY A 138 -7.44 -6.22 -4.57
CA GLY A 138 -6.27 -7.02 -4.99
C GLY A 138 -6.44 -7.62 -6.39
N ARG A 139 -7.64 -8.10 -6.74
CA ARG A 139 -7.94 -8.57 -8.10
C ARG A 139 -7.87 -7.45 -9.14
N SER A 140 -8.35 -6.26 -8.80
CA SER A 140 -8.24 -5.09 -9.69
C SER A 140 -6.78 -4.70 -9.93
N LEU A 141 -5.91 -4.86 -8.91
CA LEU A 141 -4.46 -4.66 -9.07
C LEU A 141 -3.83 -5.71 -9.98
N LEU A 142 -4.18 -7.00 -9.82
CA LEU A 142 -3.70 -8.06 -10.72
C LEU A 142 -4.03 -7.76 -12.17
N ALA A 143 -5.22 -7.22 -12.45
CA ALA A 143 -5.63 -6.84 -13.81
C ALA A 143 -4.80 -5.69 -14.40
N GLY A 144 -4.12 -4.90 -13.57
CA GLY A 144 -3.21 -3.83 -13.99
C GLY A 144 -1.80 -4.31 -14.37
N PHE A 145 -1.44 -5.55 -14.08
CA PHE A 145 -0.13 -6.09 -14.42
C PHE A 145 -0.07 -6.59 -15.87
N PRO A 146 1.09 -6.55 -16.53
CA PRO A 146 1.27 -7.02 -17.90
C PRO A 146 1.37 -8.56 -17.96
N ILE A 147 0.41 -9.24 -17.34
CA ILE A 147 0.37 -10.70 -17.20
C ILE A 147 -0.98 -11.19 -17.71
N ASP A 148 -0.97 -12.13 -18.64
CA ASP A 148 -2.16 -12.88 -19.00
C ASP A 148 -2.38 -14.00 -18.00
N TRP A 149 -3.18 -13.68 -16.98
CA TRP A 149 -3.45 -14.58 -15.86
C TRP A 149 -4.20 -15.86 -16.28
N GLU A 150 -5.08 -15.77 -17.27
CA GLU A 150 -5.82 -16.93 -17.78
C GLU A 150 -4.90 -17.83 -18.57
N ALA A 151 -4.05 -17.28 -19.45
CA ALA A 151 -3.02 -18.05 -20.15
C ALA A 151 -2.01 -18.67 -19.16
N ALA A 152 -1.74 -18.00 -18.04
CA ALA A 152 -0.93 -18.53 -16.94
C ALA A 152 -1.68 -19.59 -16.09
N GLY A 153 -2.89 -20.01 -16.45
CA GLY A 153 -3.67 -21.03 -15.74
C GLY A 153 -4.35 -20.53 -14.45
N LEU A 154 -4.40 -19.21 -14.26
CA LEU A 154 -5.02 -18.55 -13.12
C LEU A 154 -6.35 -17.91 -13.53
N GLU A 155 -7.39 -18.74 -13.61
CA GLU A 155 -8.76 -18.28 -13.87
C GLU A 155 -9.31 -17.47 -12.69
N ALA A 156 -10.45 -16.80 -12.87
CA ALA A 156 -11.01 -15.81 -11.95
C ALA A 156 -11.09 -16.28 -10.48
N GLU A 157 -11.45 -17.56 -10.25
CA GLU A 157 -11.52 -18.11 -8.89
C GLU A 157 -10.13 -18.32 -8.30
N LEU A 158 -9.18 -18.84 -9.09
CA LEU A 158 -7.78 -18.98 -8.65
C LEU A 158 -7.09 -17.64 -8.42
N GLN A 159 -7.44 -16.61 -9.18
CA GLN A 159 -6.98 -15.24 -8.91
C GLN A 159 -7.50 -14.75 -7.55
N ARG A 160 -8.76 -15.04 -7.20
CA ARG A 160 -9.33 -14.71 -5.89
C ARG A 160 -8.56 -15.40 -4.76
N GLU A 161 -8.31 -16.71 -4.90
CA GLU A 161 -7.55 -17.50 -3.93
C GLU A 161 -6.10 -17.02 -3.83
N LEU A 162 -5.47 -16.67 -4.95
CA LEU A 162 -4.12 -16.10 -4.98
C LEU A 162 -4.08 -14.79 -4.18
N VAL A 163 -4.99 -13.86 -4.45
CA VAL A 163 -5.06 -12.59 -3.71
C VAL A 163 -5.24 -12.85 -2.20
N GLU A 164 -6.14 -13.75 -1.82
CA GLU A 164 -6.34 -14.12 -0.41
C GLU A 164 -5.04 -14.66 0.21
N HIS A 165 -4.33 -15.55 -0.51
CA HIS A 165 -3.06 -16.11 -0.05
C HIS A 165 -1.98 -15.03 0.13
N LEU A 166 -1.86 -14.09 -0.82
CA LEU A 166 -0.90 -13.00 -0.75
C LEU A 166 -1.20 -12.04 0.41
N LEU A 167 -2.47 -11.73 0.63
CA LEU A 167 -2.88 -10.91 1.77
C LEU A 167 -2.57 -11.60 3.11
N ARG A 168 -2.77 -12.92 3.22
CA ARG A 168 -2.37 -13.69 4.42
C ARG A 168 -0.86 -13.76 4.60
N THR A 169 -0.10 -13.89 3.52
CA THR A 169 1.37 -13.86 3.55
C THR A 169 1.86 -12.49 4.04
N LEU A 170 1.33 -11.41 3.48
CA LEU A 170 1.64 -10.05 3.90
C LEU A 170 1.26 -9.83 5.38
N GLN A 171 0.08 -10.30 5.80
CA GLN A 171 -0.36 -10.25 7.20
C GLN A 171 0.64 -10.93 8.14
N SER A 172 1.10 -12.12 7.78
CA SER A 172 2.08 -12.87 8.59
C SER A 172 3.41 -12.11 8.71
N LEU A 173 3.93 -11.58 7.61
CA LEU A 173 5.18 -10.80 7.58
C LEU A 173 5.07 -9.50 8.41
N VAL A 174 3.90 -8.86 8.40
CA VAL A 174 3.66 -7.61 9.15
C VAL A 174 3.51 -7.89 10.64
N LEU A 175 2.81 -8.97 11.02
CA LEU A 175 2.60 -9.34 12.42
C LEU A 175 3.87 -9.86 13.10
N ASP A 176 4.64 -10.65 12.36
CA ASP A 176 5.89 -11.26 12.83
C ASP A 176 6.95 -11.23 11.72
N PRO A 177 7.70 -10.12 11.64
CA PRO A 177 8.74 -9.97 10.61
C PRO A 177 9.94 -10.92 10.82
N GLY A 178 9.99 -11.65 11.92
CA GLY A 178 11.14 -12.49 12.33
C GLY A 178 12.27 -11.66 12.97
N ASP A 179 13.29 -12.36 13.48
CA ASP A 179 14.49 -11.76 14.07
C ASP A 179 15.75 -12.48 13.56
N PRO A 180 16.58 -11.85 12.70
CA PRO A 180 16.36 -10.54 12.07
C PRO A 180 15.20 -10.56 11.07
N GLY A 181 14.50 -9.42 10.92
CA GLY A 181 13.44 -9.24 9.93
C GLY A 181 13.97 -9.30 8.50
N ARG A 182 13.23 -9.96 7.61
CA ARG A 182 13.58 -10.04 6.18
C ARG A 182 13.33 -8.72 5.47
N SER A 183 14.20 -8.40 4.49
CA SER A 183 14.05 -7.25 3.60
C SER A 183 14.90 -7.42 2.34
N GLY A 184 14.69 -6.59 1.33
CA GLY A 184 15.50 -6.59 0.12
C GLY A 184 15.56 -7.96 -0.55
N ASP A 185 16.78 -8.36 -0.95
CA ASP A 185 17.00 -9.61 -1.66
C ASP A 185 16.72 -10.86 -0.81
N ASP A 186 16.92 -10.80 0.53
CA ASP A 186 16.59 -11.92 1.41
C ASP A 186 15.09 -12.19 1.47
N LEU A 187 14.26 -11.13 1.52
CA LEU A 187 12.81 -11.26 1.46
C LEU A 187 12.38 -11.85 0.11
N ARG A 188 12.91 -11.33 -0.99
CA ARG A 188 12.62 -11.83 -2.34
C ARG A 188 13.03 -13.29 -2.51
N ALA A 189 14.22 -13.67 -2.04
CA ALA A 189 14.68 -15.05 -2.07
C ALA A 189 13.78 -15.99 -1.24
N TYR A 190 13.30 -15.52 -0.10
CA TYR A 190 12.33 -16.26 0.72
C TYR A 190 11.01 -16.47 -0.04
N LEU A 191 10.43 -15.41 -0.61
CA LEU A 191 9.18 -15.46 -1.37
C LEU A 191 9.33 -16.31 -2.65
N GLN A 192 10.47 -16.23 -3.34
CA GLN A 192 10.79 -17.08 -4.50
C GLN A 192 10.81 -18.57 -4.13
N ARG A 193 11.25 -18.90 -2.93
CA ARG A 193 11.31 -20.29 -2.46
C ARG A 193 9.96 -20.83 -2.03
N TRP A 194 9.11 -20.03 -1.40
CA TRP A 194 7.93 -20.51 -0.72
C TRP A 194 6.59 -20.08 -1.33
N VAL A 195 6.57 -18.98 -2.07
CA VAL A 195 5.35 -18.46 -2.72
C VAL A 195 5.36 -18.74 -4.23
N ALA A 196 6.45 -18.42 -4.92
CA ALA A 196 6.56 -18.55 -6.37
C ALA A 196 6.26 -19.97 -6.90
N PRO A 197 6.70 -21.08 -6.25
CA PRO A 197 6.41 -22.41 -6.75
C PRO A 197 4.93 -22.75 -6.84
N ALA A 198 4.11 -22.23 -5.92
CA ALA A 198 2.67 -22.46 -5.93
C ALA A 198 2.00 -21.81 -7.16
N VAL A 199 2.50 -20.63 -7.59
CA VAL A 199 2.05 -19.94 -8.81
C VAL A 199 2.52 -20.70 -10.05
N ARG A 200 3.83 -21.06 -10.12
CA ARG A 200 4.41 -21.77 -11.28
C ARG A 200 3.80 -23.16 -11.51
N ALA A 201 3.46 -23.89 -10.44
CA ALA A 201 2.83 -25.20 -10.55
C ALA A 201 1.47 -25.14 -11.27
N ARG A 202 0.74 -24.03 -11.15
CA ARG A 202 -0.55 -23.83 -11.84
C ARG A 202 -0.34 -23.56 -13.33
N VAL A 203 0.67 -22.72 -13.64
CA VAL A 203 1.08 -22.44 -15.02
C VAL A 203 1.48 -23.74 -15.77
N GLY A 204 2.23 -24.63 -15.10
CA GLY A 204 2.72 -25.88 -15.69
C GLY A 204 1.66 -26.98 -15.86
N SER A 205 0.60 -26.99 -15.06
CA SER A 205 -0.41 -28.05 -15.07
C SER A 205 -1.27 -28.06 -16.36
N ARG A 206 -1.40 -26.95 -17.06
CA ARG A 206 -2.16 -26.86 -18.32
C ARG A 206 -1.42 -27.44 -19.53
N VAL A 207 -0.09 -27.47 -19.47
CA VAL A 207 0.74 -28.03 -20.57
C VAL A 207 0.67 -29.56 -20.62
N LEU A 208 0.29 -30.23 -19.54
CA LEU A 208 0.23 -31.69 -19.45
C LEU A 208 -1.15 -32.29 -19.77
N LEU A 209 -2.18 -31.47 -19.93
CA LEU A 209 -3.56 -31.89 -20.17
C LEU A 209 -4.08 -31.52 -21.59
N GLY A 210 -3.27 -30.93 -22.44
CA GLY A 210 -3.53 -30.65 -23.85
C GLY A 210 -2.63 -31.46 -24.74
#